data_be858c479847af80ac790e37d5033640
#
_entry.id   be858c479847af80ac790e37d5033640
#
_cell.length_a   1.000
_cell.length_b   1.000
_cell.length_c   1.000
_cell.angle_alpha   90.00
_cell.angle_beta   90.00
_cell.angle_gamma   90.00
#
_symmetry.space_group_name_H-M   'P 1'
#
loop_
_entity.id
_entity.type
_entity.pdbx_description
1 polymer ?
#
loop_
_entity_poly.entity_id
_entity_poly.type
_entity_poly.pdbx_seq_one_letter_code
_entity_poly.pdbx_strand_id
1 'polypeptide(L)'
;MLLNVSYFNKKNTQKIDECVGKPFTLKERWKMGGIGSPKLEITEASIEIRNLLILDNNSNYCNVEMRPKGILVGFRSLLESYALVIPFYKLTIYKGDFARYSIYCDHFFIKIKSDTKAIQKFFKKILAYKAENAPTNIEDLFSHPLKIWI
;
A
#
# COMPACT_ATOMS: atom_id res chain seq x y z
N MET A 1 -1.30 -5.32 7.82
CA MET A 1 -0.67 -5.04 9.14
C MET A 1 -0.49 -3.53 9.26
N LEU A 2 -1.05 -2.95 10.29
CA LEU A 2 -0.95 -1.52 10.57
C LEU A 2 0.08 -1.29 11.67
N LEU A 3 1.11 -0.48 11.38
CA LEU A 3 2.22 -0.22 12.31
C LEU A 3 2.41 1.26 12.54
N ASN A 4 2.74 1.62 13.79
CA ASN A 4 3.24 2.96 14.10
C ASN A 4 4.73 3.00 13.76
N VAL A 5 5.11 3.85 12.82
CA VAL A 5 6.47 3.94 12.30
C VAL A 5 7.11 5.31 12.60
N SER A 6 6.62 6.00 13.62
CA SER A 6 7.10 7.34 14.00
C SER A 6 8.59 7.38 14.33
N TYR A 7 9.09 6.33 14.94
CA TYR A 7 10.50 6.20 15.33
C TYR A 7 11.10 4.96 14.70
N PHE A 8 12.39 5.04 14.42
CA PHE A 8 13.12 3.87 13.93
C PHE A 8 12.99 2.72 14.93
N ASN A 9 12.53 1.58 14.45
CA ASN A 9 12.39 0.36 15.25
C ASN A 9 12.82 -0.83 14.38
N LYS A 10 13.89 -1.49 14.82
CA LYS A 10 14.45 -2.61 14.08
C LYS A 10 13.46 -3.75 13.87
N LYS A 11 12.59 -4.02 14.85
CA LYS A 11 11.54 -5.04 14.72
C LYS A 11 10.53 -4.69 13.64
N ASN A 12 10.09 -3.42 13.61
CA ASN A 12 9.14 -2.96 12.60
C ASN A 12 9.75 -3.01 11.20
N THR A 13 11.01 -2.57 11.06
CA THR A 13 11.73 -2.64 9.79
C THR A 13 11.84 -4.08 9.30
N GLN A 14 12.16 -5.01 10.18
CA GLN A 14 12.25 -6.42 9.85
C GLN A 14 10.89 -6.99 9.42
N LYS A 15 9.82 -6.66 10.14
CA LYS A 15 8.46 -7.11 9.80
C LYS A 15 8.04 -6.59 8.42
N ILE A 16 8.32 -5.33 8.13
CA ILE A 16 8.02 -4.72 6.84
C ILE A 16 8.78 -5.44 5.73
N ASP A 17 10.09 -5.61 5.90
CA ASP A 17 10.94 -6.26 4.90
C ASP A 17 10.54 -7.71 4.63
N GLU A 18 10.13 -8.43 5.65
CA GLU A 18 9.63 -9.80 5.51
C GLU A 18 8.29 -9.85 4.76
N CYS A 19 7.41 -8.89 5.01
CA CYS A 19 6.09 -8.85 4.37
C CYS A 19 6.12 -8.38 2.92
N VAL A 20 6.85 -7.30 2.64
CA VAL A 20 6.78 -6.60 1.35
C VAL A 20 8.12 -6.49 0.63
N GLY A 21 9.17 -7.04 1.21
CA GLY A 21 10.51 -6.96 0.67
C GLY A 21 11.26 -5.70 1.08
N LYS A 22 12.57 -5.71 0.91
CA LYS A 22 13.41 -4.55 1.19
C LYS A 22 13.13 -3.41 0.21
N PRO A 23 13.39 -2.16 0.61
CA PRO A 23 13.21 -1.04 -0.32
C PRO A 23 13.99 -1.25 -1.62
N PHE A 24 13.45 -0.78 -2.72
CA PHE A 24 14.16 -0.79 -3.98
C PHE A 24 15.43 0.05 -3.91
N THR A 25 16.48 -0.38 -4.59
CA THR A 25 17.72 0.40 -4.73
C THR A 25 17.47 1.66 -5.55
N LEU A 26 18.37 2.63 -5.46
CA LEU A 26 18.27 3.86 -6.26
C LEU A 26 18.22 3.57 -7.75
N LYS A 27 18.99 2.59 -8.21
CA LYS A 27 19.01 2.17 -9.62
C LYS A 27 17.67 1.60 -10.05
N GLU A 28 17.07 0.75 -9.22
CA GLU A 28 15.75 0.17 -9.49
C GLU A 28 14.66 1.22 -9.49
N ARG A 29 14.68 2.16 -8.54
CA ARG A 29 13.74 3.29 -8.50
C ARG A 29 13.80 4.12 -9.76
N TRP A 30 15.00 4.39 -10.23
CA TRP A 30 15.20 5.17 -11.45
C TRP A 30 14.64 4.45 -12.68
N LYS A 31 14.88 3.15 -12.80
CA LYS A 31 14.36 2.32 -13.91
C LYS A 31 12.83 2.26 -13.90
N MET A 32 12.23 2.26 -12.72
CA MET A 32 10.77 2.19 -12.56
C MET A 32 10.07 3.54 -12.73
N GLY A 33 10.84 4.62 -12.86
CA GLY A 33 10.26 5.96 -12.90
C GLY A 33 9.74 6.43 -11.56
N GLY A 34 10.37 5.99 -10.46
CA GLY A 34 9.95 6.26 -9.10
C GLY A 34 9.04 5.18 -8.51
N ILE A 35 8.96 5.13 -7.20
CA ILE A 35 8.19 4.11 -6.46
C ILE A 35 7.15 4.71 -5.51
N GLY A 36 7.11 6.03 -5.40
CA GLY A 36 6.19 6.74 -4.52
C GLY A 36 5.03 7.37 -5.27
N SER A 37 3.88 7.40 -4.62
CA SER A 37 2.70 8.07 -5.17
C SER A 37 2.75 9.57 -4.97
N PRO A 38 1.96 10.35 -5.73
CA PRO A 38 1.57 11.68 -5.30
C PRO A 38 0.82 11.61 -3.95
N LYS A 39 0.60 12.76 -3.34
CA LYS A 39 -0.25 12.89 -2.15
C LYS A 39 -1.68 12.46 -2.50
N LEU A 40 -2.23 11.53 -1.75
CA LEU A 40 -3.54 10.95 -2.01
C LEU A 40 -4.53 11.37 -0.94
N GLU A 41 -5.70 11.85 -1.35
CA GLU A 41 -6.78 12.21 -0.43
C GLU A 41 -7.61 11.00 -0.07
N ILE A 42 -7.73 10.70 1.22
CA ILE A 42 -8.53 9.59 1.73
C ILE A 42 -9.98 10.07 1.86
N THR A 43 -10.90 9.39 1.19
CA THR A 43 -12.32 9.70 1.27
C THR A 43 -13.04 8.84 2.29
N GLU A 44 -12.57 7.61 2.49
CA GLU A 44 -13.15 6.66 3.45
C GLU A 44 -12.08 5.65 3.86
N ALA A 45 -12.16 5.15 5.08
CA ALA A 45 -11.22 4.14 5.59
C ALA A 45 -11.89 3.24 6.61
N SER A 46 -11.29 2.06 6.83
CA SER A 46 -11.71 1.14 7.88
C SER A 46 -11.58 1.78 9.26
N ILE A 47 -12.29 1.22 10.23
CA ILE A 47 -12.49 1.88 11.53
C ILE A 47 -11.19 2.20 12.26
N GLU A 48 -10.21 1.32 12.24
CA GLU A 48 -8.92 1.54 12.91
C GLU A 48 -8.18 2.74 12.32
N ILE A 49 -8.16 2.84 11.00
CA ILE A 49 -7.52 3.94 10.29
C ILE A 49 -8.35 5.23 10.46
N ARG A 50 -9.66 5.12 10.32
CA ARG A 50 -10.58 6.25 10.49
C ARG A 50 -10.44 6.87 11.87
N ASN A 51 -10.33 6.07 12.92
CA ASN A 51 -10.17 6.57 14.28
C ASN A 51 -8.88 7.37 14.45
N LEU A 52 -7.80 6.94 13.79
CA LEU A 52 -6.55 7.69 13.79
C LEU A 52 -6.66 9.01 13.01
N LEU A 53 -7.34 8.99 11.88
CA LEU A 53 -7.52 10.18 11.03
C LEU A 53 -8.42 11.23 11.68
N ILE A 54 -9.44 10.82 12.42
CA ILE A 54 -10.35 11.72 13.13
C ILE A 54 -9.63 12.57 14.17
N LEU A 55 -8.58 12.02 14.80
CA LEU A 55 -7.79 12.75 15.79
C LEU A 55 -7.05 13.94 15.20
N ASP A 56 -6.80 13.92 13.89
CA ASP A 56 -6.08 15.00 13.19
C ASP A 56 -7.01 15.65 12.17
N ASN A 57 -7.54 16.81 12.52
CA ASN A 57 -8.50 17.55 11.69
C ASN A 57 -7.92 18.05 10.36
N ASN A 58 -6.60 17.97 10.17
CA ASN A 58 -5.92 18.60 9.02
C ASN A 58 -5.38 17.62 7.99
N SER A 59 -5.50 16.30 8.21
CA SER A 59 -4.75 15.32 7.40
C SER A 59 -5.55 14.09 7.07
N ASN A 60 -6.38 14.17 6.04
CA ASN A 60 -6.96 12.97 5.45
C ASN A 60 -6.17 12.59 4.18
N TYR A 61 -4.84 12.49 4.32
CA TYR A 61 -3.95 12.20 3.20
C TYR A 61 -3.07 11.00 3.50
N CYS A 62 -2.72 10.29 2.45
CA CYS A 62 -1.75 9.21 2.52
C CYS A 62 -0.82 9.25 1.31
N ASN A 63 0.22 8.47 1.37
CA ASN A 63 1.08 8.17 0.23
C ASN A 63 1.31 6.67 0.15
N VAL A 64 1.62 6.19 -1.04
CA VAL A 64 1.89 4.77 -1.28
C VAL A 64 3.32 4.62 -1.77
N GLU A 65 4.05 3.68 -1.17
CA GLU A 65 5.38 3.29 -1.63
C GLU A 65 5.34 1.87 -2.16
N MET A 66 5.86 1.68 -3.38
CA MET A 66 6.00 0.35 -3.95
C MET A 66 7.19 -0.38 -3.34
N ARG A 67 6.99 -1.65 -3.07
CA ARG A 67 8.02 -2.58 -2.60
C ARG A 67 8.05 -3.80 -3.52
N PRO A 68 9.13 -4.60 -3.48
CA PRO A 68 9.23 -5.78 -4.36
C PRO A 68 8.10 -6.79 -4.21
N LYS A 69 7.53 -6.93 -3.02
CA LYS A 69 6.49 -7.93 -2.74
C LYS A 69 5.19 -7.32 -2.22
N GLY A 70 5.01 -6.02 -2.33
CA GLY A 70 3.81 -5.37 -1.85
C GLY A 70 3.87 -3.86 -1.91
N ILE A 71 3.07 -3.22 -1.07
CA ILE A 71 3.04 -1.76 -0.94
C ILE A 71 2.99 -1.36 0.53
N LEU A 72 3.42 -0.13 0.79
CA LEU A 72 3.22 0.54 2.07
C LEU A 72 2.29 1.73 1.85
N VAL A 73 1.25 1.83 2.65
CA VAL A 73 0.37 3.01 2.65
C VAL A 73 0.67 3.79 3.92
N GLY A 74 1.32 4.95 3.75
CA GLY A 74 1.73 5.80 4.86
C GLY A 74 0.79 6.95 5.09
N PHE A 75 0.46 7.22 6.35
CA PHE A 75 -0.33 8.38 6.74
C PHE A 75 0.10 8.88 8.10
N ARG A 76 -0.30 10.11 8.42
CA ARG A 76 0.00 10.72 9.72
C ARG A 76 -1.27 10.95 10.51
N SER A 77 -1.17 10.80 11.82
CA SER A 77 -2.21 11.19 12.75
C SER A 77 -1.56 11.97 13.88
N LEU A 78 -1.88 13.27 14.01
CA LEU A 78 -1.19 14.17 14.91
C LEU A 78 0.32 14.20 14.58
N LEU A 79 1.17 13.87 15.54
CA LEU A 79 2.62 13.83 15.35
C LEU A 79 3.15 12.42 15.05
N GLU A 80 2.26 11.45 14.96
CA GLU A 80 2.62 10.05 14.75
C GLU A 80 2.47 9.65 13.28
N SER A 81 3.38 8.81 12.81
CA SER A 81 3.35 8.24 11.47
C SER A 81 2.98 6.77 11.51
N TYR A 82 2.09 6.37 10.62
CA TYR A 82 1.60 4.99 10.52
C TYR A 82 1.83 4.45 9.12
N ALA A 83 2.00 3.16 9.03
CA ALA A 83 2.10 2.46 7.75
C ALA A 83 1.20 1.24 7.75
N LEU A 84 0.35 1.14 6.74
CA LEU A 84 -0.38 -0.08 6.43
C LEU A 84 0.49 -0.89 5.47
N VAL A 85 0.94 -2.05 5.93
CA VAL A 85 1.85 -2.94 5.19
C VAL A 85 1.03 -4.00 4.49
N ILE A 86 1.07 -4.01 3.15
CA ILE A 86 0.21 -4.88 2.36
C ILE A 86 1.06 -5.69 1.38
N PRO A 87 1.26 -7.00 1.64
CA PRO A 87 1.88 -7.87 0.65
C PRO A 87 0.95 -8.06 -0.56
N PHE A 88 1.51 -8.27 -1.74
CA PHE A 88 0.71 -8.39 -2.97
C PHE A 88 -0.34 -9.49 -2.91
N TYR A 89 -0.05 -10.60 -2.23
CA TYR A 89 -1.02 -11.69 -2.15
C TYR A 89 -2.25 -11.37 -1.30
N LYS A 90 -2.21 -10.29 -0.50
CA LYS A 90 -3.35 -9.78 0.26
C LYS A 90 -3.93 -8.49 -0.30
N LEU A 91 -3.30 -7.94 -1.33
CA LEU A 91 -3.70 -6.65 -1.89
C LEU A 91 -4.79 -6.81 -2.94
N THR A 92 -5.88 -6.11 -2.74
CA THR A 92 -6.91 -5.92 -3.77
C THR A 92 -7.05 -4.43 -4.03
N ILE A 93 -6.92 -4.03 -5.28
CA ILE A 93 -7.18 -2.66 -5.72
C ILE A 93 -8.40 -2.67 -6.62
N TYR A 94 -9.39 -1.89 -6.24
CA TYR A 94 -10.63 -1.76 -7.00
C TYR A 94 -10.77 -0.33 -7.51
N LYS A 95 -11.02 -0.19 -8.81
CA LYS A 95 -11.35 1.10 -9.42
C LYS A 95 -12.86 1.26 -9.44
N GLY A 96 -13.36 2.15 -8.59
CA GLY A 96 -14.79 2.46 -8.53
C GLY A 96 -15.20 3.51 -9.53
N ASP A 97 -16.45 3.93 -9.44
CA ASP A 97 -16.99 5.00 -10.27
C ASP A 97 -16.33 6.34 -9.93
N PHE A 98 -16.18 7.20 -10.94
CA PHE A 98 -15.71 8.57 -10.79
C PHE A 98 -14.40 8.73 -10.02
N ALA A 99 -13.27 8.50 -10.67
CA ALA A 99 -11.97 8.89 -10.09
C ALA A 99 -11.77 8.45 -8.64
N ARG A 100 -12.12 7.19 -8.32
CA ARG A 100 -11.90 6.61 -6.99
C ARG A 100 -11.20 5.27 -7.11
N TYR A 101 -10.18 5.08 -6.27
CA TYR A 101 -9.55 3.77 -6.07
C TYR A 101 -9.78 3.32 -4.63
N SER A 102 -10.00 2.03 -4.46
CA SER A 102 -10.10 1.41 -3.14
C SER A 102 -8.99 0.39 -2.97
N ILE A 103 -8.33 0.43 -1.84
CA ILE A 103 -7.26 -0.51 -1.47
C ILE A 103 -7.79 -1.36 -0.33
N TYR A 104 -7.75 -2.68 -0.50
CA TYR A 104 -8.21 -3.63 0.51
C TYR A 104 -7.08 -4.57 0.92
N CYS A 105 -7.02 -4.87 2.21
CA CYS A 105 -6.12 -5.86 2.79
C CYS A 105 -6.76 -6.42 4.06
N ASP A 106 -7.17 -7.67 4.04
CA ASP A 106 -7.90 -8.29 5.15
C ASP A 106 -9.13 -7.45 5.52
N HIS A 107 -9.25 -7.01 6.78
CA HIS A 107 -10.34 -6.14 7.23
C HIS A 107 -10.04 -4.64 7.03
N PHE A 108 -8.83 -4.29 6.59
CA PHE A 108 -8.46 -2.91 6.33
C PHE A 108 -8.90 -2.47 4.94
N PHE A 109 -9.36 -1.23 4.83
CA PHE A 109 -9.53 -0.61 3.53
C PHE A 109 -9.27 0.89 3.59
N ILE A 110 -8.87 1.45 2.45
CA ILE A 110 -8.69 2.88 2.25
C ILE A 110 -9.26 3.21 0.87
N LYS A 111 -10.19 4.15 0.82
CA LYS A 111 -10.72 4.68 -0.43
C LYS A 111 -10.09 6.04 -0.71
N ILE A 112 -9.61 6.21 -1.93
CA ILE A 112 -8.78 7.33 -2.33
C ILE A 112 -9.40 8.01 -3.53
N LYS A 113 -9.40 9.33 -3.51
CA LYS A 113 -9.77 10.15 -4.66
C LYS A 113 -8.66 10.11 -5.69
N SER A 114 -8.98 9.77 -6.94
CA SER A 114 -8.00 9.72 -8.02
C SER A 114 -8.39 10.64 -9.16
N ASP A 115 -8.38 11.94 -8.88
CA ASP A 115 -8.82 12.98 -9.79
C ASP A 115 -7.72 13.49 -10.74
N THR A 116 -6.51 12.97 -10.65
CA THR A 116 -5.42 13.38 -11.53
C THR A 116 -4.89 12.19 -12.34
N LYS A 117 -4.33 12.51 -13.52
CA LYS A 117 -3.69 11.50 -14.37
C LYS A 117 -2.49 10.86 -13.70
N ALA A 118 -1.75 11.63 -12.90
CA ALA A 118 -0.59 11.12 -12.17
C ALA A 118 -0.96 10.02 -11.18
N ILE A 119 -2.06 10.20 -10.44
CA ILE A 119 -2.58 9.20 -9.51
C ILE A 119 -3.02 7.94 -10.26
N GLN A 120 -3.79 8.11 -11.33
CA GLN A 120 -4.25 6.97 -12.14
C GLN A 120 -3.07 6.20 -12.74
N LYS A 121 -2.06 6.90 -13.24
CA LYS A 121 -0.85 6.29 -13.77
C LYS A 121 -0.10 5.48 -12.71
N PHE A 122 -0.02 6.01 -11.49
CA PHE A 122 0.63 5.32 -10.39
C PHE A 122 -0.07 4.01 -10.03
N PHE A 123 -1.40 4.02 -9.90
CA PHE A 123 -2.15 2.80 -9.61
C PHE A 123 -2.04 1.78 -10.74
N LYS A 124 -2.05 2.20 -11.98
CA LYS A 124 -1.80 1.31 -13.12
C LYS A 124 -0.41 0.68 -13.05
N LYS A 125 0.60 1.45 -12.61
CA LYS A 125 1.95 0.93 -12.40
C LYS A 125 1.98 -0.16 -11.33
N ILE A 126 1.30 0.03 -10.21
CA ILE A 126 1.20 -0.98 -9.15
C ILE A 126 0.57 -2.25 -9.70
N LEU A 127 -0.55 -2.14 -10.40
CA LEU A 127 -1.28 -3.28 -10.95
C LEU A 127 -0.45 -4.05 -11.97
N ALA A 128 0.27 -3.33 -12.84
CA ALA A 128 1.16 -3.95 -13.81
C ALA A 128 2.31 -4.69 -13.13
N TYR A 129 2.94 -4.07 -12.14
CA TYR A 129 4.03 -4.68 -11.39
C TYR A 129 3.56 -5.93 -10.63
N LYS A 130 2.40 -5.84 -9.98
CA LYS A 130 1.79 -6.98 -9.30
C LYS A 130 1.53 -8.13 -10.27
N ALA A 131 1.01 -7.85 -11.44
CA ALA A 131 0.73 -8.86 -12.46
C ALA A 131 2.01 -9.53 -12.97
N GLU A 132 3.07 -8.75 -13.22
CA GLU A 132 4.36 -9.26 -13.68
C GLU A 132 5.03 -10.18 -12.64
N ASN A 133 4.77 -9.94 -11.37
CA ASN A 133 5.36 -10.69 -10.26
C ASN A 133 4.39 -11.69 -9.62
N ALA A 134 3.26 -11.95 -10.28
CA ALA A 134 2.31 -12.98 -9.83
C ALA A 134 2.92 -14.38 -9.99
N PRO A 135 2.56 -15.34 -9.11
CA PRO A 135 3.00 -16.71 -9.27
C PRO A 135 2.58 -17.28 -10.63
N THR A 136 3.54 -17.91 -11.34
CA THR A 136 3.32 -18.44 -12.69
C THR A 136 3.10 -19.94 -12.71
N ASN A 137 3.31 -20.63 -11.60
CA ASN A 137 3.14 -22.06 -11.48
C ASN A 137 2.48 -22.45 -10.16
N ILE A 138 2.07 -23.73 -10.06
CA ILE A 138 1.38 -24.25 -8.88
C ILE A 138 2.24 -24.18 -7.63
N GLU A 139 3.55 -24.41 -7.75
CA GLU A 139 4.47 -24.38 -6.60
C GLU A 139 4.53 -22.98 -5.98
N ASP A 140 4.58 -21.94 -6.81
CA ASP A 140 4.54 -20.56 -6.33
C ASP A 140 3.24 -20.25 -5.59
N LEU A 141 2.12 -20.80 -6.08
CA LEU A 141 0.82 -20.66 -5.43
C LEU A 141 0.79 -21.30 -4.05
N PHE A 142 1.43 -22.46 -3.89
CA PHE A 142 1.47 -23.17 -2.61
C PHE A 142 2.37 -22.48 -1.57
N SER A 143 3.29 -21.65 -1.99
CA SER A 143 4.09 -20.85 -1.05
C SER A 143 3.26 -19.75 -0.35
N HIS A 144 2.05 -19.48 -0.85
CA HIS A 144 1.12 -18.49 -0.29
C HIS A 144 -0.26 -19.14 -0.09
N PRO A 145 -0.43 -19.92 0.99
CA PRO A 145 -1.66 -20.73 1.16
C PRO A 145 -2.96 -19.93 1.14
N LEU A 146 -2.94 -18.68 1.57
CA LEU A 146 -4.15 -17.84 1.58
C LEU A 146 -4.66 -17.49 0.18
N LYS A 147 -3.81 -17.54 -0.83
CA LYS A 147 -4.21 -17.31 -2.23
C LYS A 147 -5.01 -18.45 -2.83
N ILE A 148 -4.82 -19.66 -2.32
CA ILE A 148 -5.46 -20.87 -2.85
C ILE A 148 -6.97 -20.84 -2.60
N TRP A 149 -7.41 -20.16 -1.56
CA TRP A 149 -8.79 -20.09 -1.12
C TRP A 149 -9.56 -18.89 -1.66
N ILE A 150 -8.91 -18.05 -2.40
CA ILE A 150 -9.48 -16.87 -3.03
C ILE A 150 -9.65 -17.09 -4.51
#